data_f5b828c5f616419f8976c2dcddab54b5
#
_entry.id   f5b828c5f616419f8976c2dcddab54b5
#
_cell.length_a   1.000
_cell.length_b   1.000
_cell.length_c   1.000
_cell.angle_alpha   90.00
_cell.angle_beta   90.00
_cell.angle_gamma   90.00
#
_symmetry.space_group_name_H-M   'P 1'
#
loop_
_entity.id
_entity.type
_entity.pdbx_description
1 polymer ?
#
loop_
_entity_poly.entity_id
_entity_poly.type
_entity_poly.pdbx_seq_one_letter_code
_entity_poly.pdbx_strand_id
1 'polypeptide(L)'
;MDKIGRMFLRHFTTFARVNMLIKMKKNYLLWAVTALIMLALQSCNNGKTYAEMKEEEADAINKYILENDIKVISEADFAAQDSTTKENEYVLLDESGVYMHVDNRGPGEEVLGNGTYDMVARFVEIALQTRSDLGMTAGDTLLANFHVSNSSYTIKGEDFKLT
;
A
#
# COMPACT_ATOMS: atom_id res chain seq x y z
N MET A 1 -81.30 11.17 -18.14
CA MET A 1 -79.83 11.38 -18.01
C MET A 1 -79.24 11.16 -19.38
N ASP A 2 -78.83 12.23 -20.03
CA ASP A 2 -78.55 12.30 -21.46
C ASP A 2 -77.26 11.59 -21.87
N LYS A 3 -77.23 11.03 -23.08
CA LYS A 3 -76.08 10.42 -23.71
C LYS A 3 -74.81 11.31 -23.67
N ILE A 4 -75.01 12.61 -23.70
CA ILE A 4 -73.97 13.66 -23.67
C ILE A 4 -73.26 13.69 -22.31
N GLY A 5 -74.00 13.59 -21.17
CA GLY A 5 -73.44 13.62 -19.83
C GLY A 5 -72.54 12.41 -19.53
N ARG A 6 -72.92 11.20 -20.09
CA ARG A 6 -72.10 9.99 -19.92
C ARG A 6 -70.83 10.02 -20.78
N MET A 7 -70.86 10.67 -21.90
CA MET A 7 -69.69 10.83 -22.77
C MET A 7 -68.68 11.84 -22.15
N PHE A 8 -69.17 12.91 -21.52
CA PHE A 8 -68.37 13.91 -20.83
C PHE A 8 -67.68 13.29 -19.59
N LEU A 9 -68.40 12.48 -18.82
CA LEU A 9 -67.84 11.80 -17.64
C LEU A 9 -66.75 10.78 -18.00
N ARG A 10 -66.91 10.08 -19.14
CA ARG A 10 -65.90 9.12 -19.61
C ARG A 10 -64.60 9.82 -20.08
N HIS A 11 -64.74 10.97 -20.74
CA HIS A 11 -63.55 11.75 -21.13
C HIS A 11 -62.81 12.37 -19.93
N PHE A 12 -63.54 12.80 -18.92
CA PHE A 12 -62.94 13.37 -17.69
C PHE A 12 -62.19 12.32 -16.89
N THR A 13 -62.74 11.12 -16.76
CA THR A 13 -62.06 10.00 -16.05
C THR A 13 -60.86 9.46 -16.78
N THR A 14 -60.87 9.45 -18.11
CA THR A 14 -59.68 9.05 -18.90
C THR A 14 -58.59 10.10 -18.81
N PHE A 15 -58.89 11.40 -18.83
CA PHE A 15 -57.91 12.46 -18.71
C PHE A 15 -57.26 12.50 -17.32
N ALA A 16 -58.06 12.28 -16.25
CA ALA A 16 -57.54 12.17 -14.89
C ALA A 16 -56.63 10.94 -14.73
N ARG A 17 -56.98 9.79 -15.31
CA ARG A 17 -56.13 8.59 -15.29
C ARG A 17 -54.83 8.78 -16.06
N VAL A 18 -54.84 9.42 -17.22
CA VAL A 18 -53.62 9.69 -18.01
C VAL A 18 -52.70 10.64 -17.26
N ASN A 19 -53.20 11.71 -16.65
CA ASN A 19 -52.43 12.63 -15.85
C ASN A 19 -51.83 11.97 -14.58
N MET A 20 -52.57 11.06 -13.95
CA MET A 20 -52.10 10.30 -12.81
C MET A 20 -50.97 9.32 -13.22
N LEU A 21 -51.12 8.64 -14.36
CA LEU A 21 -50.09 7.75 -14.90
C LEU A 21 -48.79 8.50 -15.33
N ILE A 22 -48.95 9.71 -15.90
CA ILE A 22 -47.82 10.56 -16.25
C ILE A 22 -47.09 11.04 -14.99
N LYS A 23 -47.81 11.45 -13.95
CA LYS A 23 -47.26 11.88 -12.67
C LYS A 23 -46.53 10.72 -11.96
N MET A 24 -47.09 9.50 -11.99
CA MET A 24 -46.46 8.29 -11.48
C MET A 24 -45.17 7.95 -12.24
N LYS A 25 -45.19 7.97 -13.59
CA LYS A 25 -43.99 7.73 -14.40
C LYS A 25 -42.87 8.72 -14.12
N LYS A 26 -43.20 10.02 -13.93
CA LYS A 26 -42.23 11.05 -13.58
C LYS A 26 -41.59 10.79 -12.23
N ASN A 27 -42.38 10.35 -11.23
CA ASN A 27 -41.85 10.01 -9.92
C ASN A 27 -40.98 8.76 -9.96
N TYR A 28 -41.35 7.71 -10.70
CA TYR A 28 -40.51 6.51 -10.87
C TYR A 28 -39.19 6.84 -11.58
N LEU A 29 -39.21 7.73 -12.56
CA LEU A 29 -38.00 8.19 -13.23
C LEU A 29 -37.07 8.92 -12.25
N LEU A 30 -37.63 9.78 -11.40
CA LEU A 30 -36.88 10.50 -10.36
C LEU A 30 -36.24 9.52 -9.35
N TRP A 31 -37.02 8.54 -8.88
CA TRP A 31 -36.53 7.49 -7.99
C TRP A 31 -35.46 6.61 -8.64
N ALA A 32 -35.63 6.28 -9.91
CA ALA A 32 -34.65 5.52 -10.67
C ALA A 32 -33.33 6.29 -10.83
N VAL A 33 -33.40 7.59 -11.11
CA VAL A 33 -32.21 8.44 -11.22
C VAL A 33 -31.51 8.61 -9.87
N THR A 34 -32.27 8.81 -8.79
CA THR A 34 -31.67 8.88 -7.42
C THR A 34 -31.03 7.55 -7.00
N ALA A 35 -31.65 6.42 -7.31
CA ALA A 35 -31.08 5.10 -7.06
C ALA A 35 -29.79 4.87 -7.86
N LEU A 36 -29.75 5.30 -9.12
CA LEU A 36 -28.57 5.20 -9.97
C LEU A 36 -27.43 6.08 -9.46
N ILE A 37 -27.72 7.29 -8.99
CA ILE A 37 -26.74 8.19 -8.37
C ILE A 37 -26.20 7.60 -7.07
N MET A 38 -27.06 7.01 -6.23
CA MET A 38 -26.63 6.33 -5.00
C MET A 38 -25.71 5.14 -5.29
N LEU A 39 -26.00 4.35 -6.33
CA LEU A 39 -25.14 3.25 -6.76
C LEU A 39 -23.79 3.75 -7.32
N ALA A 40 -23.78 4.86 -8.03
CA ALA A 40 -22.56 5.47 -8.55
C ALA A 40 -21.65 6.03 -7.44
N LEU A 41 -22.23 6.53 -6.34
CA LEU A 41 -21.47 7.03 -5.19
C LEU A 41 -20.83 5.90 -4.36
N GLN A 42 -21.32 4.68 -4.45
CA GLN A 42 -20.70 3.51 -3.81
C GLN A 42 -19.53 2.92 -4.60
N SER A 43 -19.30 3.38 -5.81
CA SER A 43 -18.17 2.98 -6.66
C SER A 43 -16.85 3.70 -6.29
N CYS A 44 -16.80 4.44 -5.17
CA CYS A 44 -15.53 4.90 -4.62
C CYS A 44 -14.74 3.67 -4.20
N ASN A 45 -13.72 3.41 -4.98
CA ASN A 45 -12.75 2.34 -4.84
C ASN A 45 -12.26 2.30 -3.37
N ASN A 46 -12.48 1.18 -2.68
CA ASN A 46 -11.97 0.93 -1.34
C ASN A 46 -10.44 0.67 -1.33
N GLY A 47 -9.73 1.19 -2.32
CA GLY A 47 -8.29 1.16 -2.34
C GLY A 47 -7.73 2.10 -1.27
N LYS A 48 -6.79 1.59 -0.47
CA LYS A 48 -6.06 2.41 0.50
C LYS A 48 -5.35 3.54 -0.21
N THR A 49 -5.35 4.71 0.41
CA THR A 49 -4.57 5.84 -0.08
C THR A 49 -3.08 5.60 0.16
N TYR A 50 -2.24 6.31 -0.56
CA TYR A 50 -0.79 6.23 -0.33
C TYR A 50 -0.41 6.59 1.11
N ALA A 51 -1.09 7.57 1.71
CA ALA A 51 -0.87 7.96 3.09
C ALA A 51 -1.21 6.82 4.07
N GLU A 52 -2.35 6.16 3.90
CA GLU A 52 -2.72 5.00 4.72
C GLU A 52 -1.73 3.84 4.56
N MET A 53 -1.24 3.58 3.35
CA MET A 53 -0.21 2.55 3.14
C MET A 53 1.10 2.87 3.84
N LYS A 54 1.51 4.14 3.86
CA LYS A 54 2.70 4.61 4.57
C LYS A 54 2.55 4.53 6.09
N GLU A 55 1.38 4.85 6.61
CA GLU A 55 1.07 4.71 8.03
C GLU A 55 1.13 3.24 8.46
N GLU A 56 0.51 2.34 7.71
CA GLU A 56 0.57 0.90 7.96
C GLU A 56 1.99 0.32 7.88
N GLU A 57 2.81 0.81 6.95
CA GLU A 57 4.22 0.44 6.85
C GLU A 57 4.99 0.87 8.11
N ALA A 58 4.81 2.11 8.54
CA ALA A 58 5.43 2.63 9.75
C ALA A 58 5.00 1.85 11.00
N ASP A 59 3.71 1.54 11.11
CA ASP A 59 3.18 0.73 12.21
C ASP A 59 3.74 -0.69 12.22
N ALA A 60 3.89 -1.32 11.05
CA ALA A 60 4.48 -2.65 10.95
C ALA A 60 5.95 -2.65 11.36
N ILE A 61 6.72 -1.63 10.96
CA ILE A 61 8.12 -1.48 11.36
C ILE A 61 8.22 -1.25 12.87
N ASN A 62 7.45 -0.33 13.43
CA ASN A 62 7.44 -0.04 14.86
C ASN A 62 7.06 -1.27 15.68
N LYS A 63 6.07 -2.02 15.24
CA LYS A 63 5.68 -3.28 15.87
C LYS A 63 6.83 -4.28 15.86
N TYR A 64 7.49 -4.46 14.73
CA TYR A 64 8.63 -5.37 14.61
C TYR A 64 9.79 -4.97 15.53
N ILE A 65 10.09 -3.68 15.61
CA ILE A 65 11.11 -3.13 16.52
C ILE A 65 10.78 -3.47 17.97
N LEU A 66 9.53 -3.27 18.40
CA LEU A 66 9.10 -3.55 19.76
C LEU A 66 9.05 -5.04 20.09
N GLU A 67 8.57 -5.87 19.18
CA GLU A 67 8.45 -7.33 19.40
C GLU A 67 9.81 -8.04 19.44
N ASN A 68 10.83 -7.46 18.84
CA ASN A 68 12.18 -8.04 18.81
C ASN A 68 13.18 -7.30 19.71
N ASP A 69 12.72 -6.41 20.59
CA ASP A 69 13.58 -5.62 21.50
C ASP A 69 14.70 -4.88 20.76
N ILE A 70 14.43 -4.39 19.55
CA ILE A 70 15.44 -3.73 18.72
C ILE A 70 15.71 -2.34 19.26
N LYS A 71 16.99 -2.06 19.47
CA LYS A 71 17.50 -0.74 19.82
C LYS A 71 17.93 0.00 18.56
N VAL A 72 17.23 1.07 18.23
CA VAL A 72 17.59 1.93 17.10
C VAL A 72 18.67 2.92 17.53
N ILE A 73 19.76 2.99 16.76
CA ILE A 73 20.86 3.93 16.96
C ILE A 73 20.96 4.89 15.78
N SER A 74 21.59 6.03 16.01
CA SER A 74 21.87 7.01 14.97
C SER A 74 23.07 6.62 14.10
N GLU A 75 23.18 7.21 12.90
CA GLU A 75 24.37 7.05 12.06
C GLU A 75 25.65 7.53 12.75
N ALA A 76 25.55 8.56 13.60
CA ALA A 76 26.69 9.06 14.39
C ALA A 76 27.17 8.02 15.42
N ASP A 77 26.23 7.36 16.11
CA ASP A 77 26.57 6.29 17.06
C ASP A 77 27.16 5.08 16.34
N PHE A 78 26.58 4.73 15.18
CA PHE A 78 27.10 3.66 14.33
C PHE A 78 28.54 3.92 13.89
N ALA A 79 28.82 5.14 13.42
CA ALA A 79 30.21 5.54 13.07
C ALA A 79 31.15 5.51 14.26
N ALA A 80 30.69 5.93 15.43
CA ALA A 80 31.46 5.89 16.67
C ALA A 80 31.79 4.47 17.15
N GLN A 81 31.00 3.46 16.70
CA GLN A 81 31.19 2.04 16.98
C GLN A 81 31.98 1.32 15.86
N ASP A 82 32.75 2.05 15.08
CA ASP A 82 33.55 1.50 13.97
C ASP A 82 32.67 0.82 12.90
N SER A 83 31.50 1.40 12.63
CA SER A 83 30.50 0.89 11.67
C SER A 83 30.08 -0.57 11.92
N THR A 84 29.88 -0.89 13.19
CA THR A 84 29.32 -2.16 13.65
C THR A 84 28.09 -1.93 14.51
N THR A 85 27.25 -2.94 14.62
CA THR A 85 26.10 -2.93 15.55
C THR A 85 26.28 -4.00 16.61
N LYS A 86 25.78 -3.75 17.81
CA LYS A 86 25.70 -4.76 18.85
C LYS A 86 24.48 -5.65 18.63
N GLU A 87 24.37 -6.69 19.45
CA GLU A 87 23.20 -7.55 19.47
C GLU A 87 21.92 -6.71 19.63
N ASN A 88 20.92 -6.95 18.77
CA ASN A 88 19.67 -6.21 18.70
C ASN A 88 19.79 -4.69 18.42
N GLU A 89 20.95 -4.18 18.03
CA GLU A 89 21.08 -2.80 17.57
C GLU A 89 20.91 -2.71 16.06
N TYR A 90 20.10 -1.74 15.62
CA TYR A 90 19.92 -1.38 14.22
C TYR A 90 20.18 0.11 14.03
N VAL A 91 20.99 0.47 13.04
CA VAL A 91 21.16 1.86 12.65
C VAL A 91 20.04 2.27 11.70
N LEU A 92 19.43 3.41 11.97
CA LEU A 92 18.52 4.04 11.02
C LEU A 92 19.35 4.94 10.09
N LEU A 93 19.31 4.62 8.79
CA LEU A 93 19.94 5.45 7.76
C LEU A 93 18.97 6.56 7.37
N ASP A 94 19.24 7.79 7.82
CA ASP A 94 18.30 8.92 7.76
C ASP A 94 17.87 9.28 6.34
N GLU A 95 18.79 9.18 5.37
CA GLU A 95 18.48 9.51 3.97
C GLU A 95 17.54 8.51 3.31
N SER A 96 17.68 7.23 3.60
CA SER A 96 16.92 6.15 2.97
C SER A 96 15.75 5.65 3.82
N GLY A 97 15.77 5.90 5.13
CA GLY A 97 14.82 5.33 6.09
C GLY A 97 15.00 3.83 6.32
N VAL A 98 16.13 3.27 5.92
CA VAL A 98 16.45 1.85 6.08
C VAL A 98 17.05 1.58 7.45
N TYR A 99 16.55 0.54 8.12
CA TYR A 99 17.14 0.01 9.35
C TYR A 99 18.13 -1.09 8.99
N MET A 100 19.37 -0.98 9.41
CA MET A 100 20.44 -1.91 9.08
C MET A 100 21.07 -2.49 10.34
N HIS A 101 21.26 -3.80 10.36
CA HIS A 101 22.03 -4.50 11.37
C HIS A 101 23.22 -5.20 10.71
N VAL A 102 24.37 -5.13 11.34
CA VAL A 102 25.61 -5.75 10.87
C VAL A 102 25.98 -6.90 11.79
N ASP A 103 25.61 -8.12 11.40
CA ASP A 103 25.93 -9.34 12.15
C ASP A 103 27.42 -9.60 12.23
N ASN A 104 28.11 -9.44 11.12
CA ASN A 104 29.54 -9.69 11.02
C ASN A 104 30.16 -8.85 9.92
N ARG A 105 31.24 -8.19 10.27
CA ARG A 105 32.07 -7.46 9.31
C ARG A 105 33.02 -8.44 8.63
N GLY A 106 33.04 -8.42 7.32
CA GLY A 106 33.94 -9.27 6.54
C GLY A 106 35.43 -9.02 6.90
N PRO A 107 36.31 -10.00 6.67
CA PRO A 107 37.73 -9.90 6.96
C PRO A 107 38.52 -9.09 5.92
N GLY A 108 37.85 -8.51 4.93
CA GLY A 108 38.49 -7.72 3.87
C GLY A 108 39.02 -6.39 4.37
N GLU A 109 40.23 -6.07 4.00
CA GLU A 109 40.88 -4.77 4.31
C GLU A 109 40.83 -3.79 3.13
N GLU A 110 40.46 -4.27 1.94
CA GLU A 110 40.42 -3.48 0.73
C GLU A 110 39.05 -2.76 0.61
N VAL A 111 39.11 -1.44 0.44
CA VAL A 111 37.93 -0.61 0.15
C VAL A 111 37.77 -0.53 -1.36
N LEU A 112 36.60 -0.95 -1.84
CA LEU A 112 36.26 -0.84 -3.26
C LEU A 112 36.11 0.62 -3.65
N GLY A 113 36.84 1.06 -4.66
CA GLY A 113 36.70 2.40 -5.24
C GLY A 113 35.45 2.48 -6.15
N ASN A 114 35.27 3.66 -6.77
CA ASN A 114 34.21 3.84 -7.76
C ASN A 114 34.38 2.85 -8.93
N GLY A 115 33.34 2.12 -9.24
CA GLY A 115 33.39 1.15 -10.33
C GLY A 115 32.16 0.24 -10.38
N THR A 116 32.19 -0.67 -11.32
CA THR A 116 31.18 -1.75 -11.41
C THR A 116 31.86 -3.06 -11.00
N TYR A 117 31.27 -3.72 -10.04
CA TYR A 117 31.81 -4.94 -9.45
C TYR A 117 30.80 -6.07 -9.56
N ASP A 118 31.29 -7.27 -9.83
CA ASP A 118 30.49 -8.47 -9.74
C ASP A 118 30.53 -8.98 -8.31
N MET A 119 29.38 -8.96 -7.66
CA MET A 119 29.24 -9.43 -6.30
C MET A 119 28.32 -10.63 -6.22
N VAL A 120 28.57 -11.47 -5.24
CA VAL A 120 27.76 -12.63 -4.92
C VAL A 120 27.01 -12.36 -3.61
N ALA A 121 25.72 -12.25 -3.68
CA ALA A 121 24.88 -12.06 -2.51
C ALA A 121 23.98 -13.26 -2.26
N ARG A 122 23.81 -13.61 -0.97
CA ARG A 122 22.77 -14.52 -0.50
C ARG A 122 21.83 -13.74 0.40
N PHE A 123 20.55 -13.85 0.13
CA PHE A 123 19.55 -13.14 0.92
C PHE A 123 18.26 -13.92 1.04
N VAL A 124 17.48 -13.57 2.05
CA VAL A 124 16.09 -13.97 2.24
C VAL A 124 15.29 -12.71 2.45
N GLU A 125 14.23 -12.55 1.70
CA GLU A 125 13.29 -11.44 1.81
C GLU A 125 12.02 -11.94 2.52
N ILE A 126 11.63 -11.26 3.59
CA ILE A 126 10.50 -11.63 4.43
C ILE A 126 9.54 -10.45 4.52
N ALA A 127 8.24 -10.72 4.38
CA ALA A 127 7.19 -9.71 4.54
C ALA A 127 7.06 -9.30 6.00
N LEU A 128 7.17 -8.02 6.32
CA LEU A 128 6.90 -7.50 7.67
C LEU A 128 5.41 -7.29 7.95
N GLN A 129 4.60 -7.09 6.90
CA GLN A 129 3.18 -6.83 7.03
C GLN A 129 2.33 -7.74 6.15
N THR A 130 1.09 -7.96 6.57
CA THR A 130 0.10 -8.67 5.75
C THR A 130 -0.47 -7.72 4.68
N ARG A 131 -0.36 -8.13 3.43
CA ARG A 131 -0.90 -7.43 2.26
C ARG A 131 -1.85 -8.37 1.53
N SER A 132 -3.12 -8.37 1.93
CA SER A 132 -4.15 -9.26 1.36
C SER A 132 -4.40 -8.99 -0.13
N ASP A 133 -4.20 -7.75 -0.57
CA ASP A 133 -4.28 -7.32 -1.98
C ASP A 133 -3.18 -7.96 -2.85
N LEU A 134 -2.07 -8.35 -2.25
CA LEU A 134 -0.96 -9.05 -2.89
C LEU A 134 -0.89 -10.54 -2.51
N GLY A 135 -1.81 -11.03 -1.69
CA GLY A 135 -1.81 -12.41 -1.19
C GLY A 135 -0.64 -12.73 -0.25
N MET A 136 -0.11 -11.70 0.45
CA MET A 136 1.05 -11.82 1.35
C MET A 136 0.61 -11.80 2.80
N THR A 137 1.22 -12.63 3.63
CA THR A 137 1.06 -12.63 5.09
C THR A 137 2.37 -12.21 5.75
N ALA A 138 2.30 -11.48 6.88
CA ALA A 138 3.49 -11.16 7.65
C ALA A 138 4.24 -12.45 8.06
N GLY A 139 5.54 -12.48 7.82
CA GLY A 139 6.39 -13.66 8.01
C GLY A 139 6.58 -14.53 6.76
N ASP A 140 5.81 -14.29 5.69
CA ASP A 140 6.00 -15.03 4.44
C ASP A 140 7.38 -14.72 3.83
N THR A 141 8.07 -15.76 3.37
CA THR A 141 9.28 -15.61 2.58
C THR A 141 8.89 -15.25 1.15
N LEU A 142 9.21 -14.02 0.76
CA LEU A 142 8.89 -13.48 -0.57
C LEU A 142 9.89 -13.96 -1.62
N LEU A 143 11.17 -13.95 -1.25
CA LEU A 143 12.26 -14.37 -2.11
C LEU A 143 13.37 -14.97 -1.26
N ALA A 144 13.88 -16.10 -1.68
CA ALA A 144 15.05 -16.71 -1.07
C ALA A 144 16.06 -17.08 -2.16
N ASN A 145 17.23 -16.50 -2.09
CA ASN A 145 18.33 -16.81 -2.98
C ASN A 145 19.35 -17.69 -2.23
N PHE A 146 19.13 -18.98 -2.23
CA PHE A 146 20.07 -19.96 -1.67
C PHE A 146 21.19 -20.33 -2.65
N HIS A 147 21.03 -19.96 -3.92
CA HIS A 147 22.07 -20.12 -4.93
C HIS A 147 22.85 -18.82 -5.08
N VAL A 148 24.12 -18.97 -5.39
CA VAL A 148 25.00 -17.85 -5.72
C VAL A 148 24.42 -17.12 -6.94
N SER A 149 23.94 -15.92 -6.74
CA SER A 149 23.51 -15.04 -7.83
C SER A 149 24.64 -14.03 -8.07
N ASN A 150 25.17 -14.01 -9.27
CA ASN A 150 26.07 -12.95 -9.68
C ASN A 150 25.21 -11.73 -10.01
N SER A 151 25.37 -10.67 -9.24
CA SER A 151 24.76 -9.37 -9.52
C SER A 151 25.86 -8.34 -9.68
N SER A 152 25.76 -7.56 -10.76
CA SER A 152 26.68 -6.44 -10.95
C SER A 152 26.19 -5.23 -10.18
N TYR A 153 27.00 -4.73 -9.27
CA TYR A 153 26.74 -3.52 -8.50
C TYR A 153 27.67 -2.40 -8.96
N THR A 154 27.09 -1.22 -9.14
CA THR A 154 27.88 -0.03 -9.47
C THR A 154 28.04 0.82 -8.21
N ILE A 155 29.28 0.99 -7.77
CA ILE A 155 29.62 1.86 -6.65
C ILE A 155 29.93 3.24 -7.22
N LYS A 156 29.22 4.27 -6.75
CA LYS A 156 29.39 5.66 -7.14
C LYS A 156 29.64 6.52 -5.92
N GLY A 157 30.72 7.28 -5.98
CA GLY A 157 31.05 8.23 -4.90
C GLY A 157 31.39 7.55 -3.57
N GLU A 158 31.08 8.26 -2.49
CA GLU A 158 31.30 7.77 -1.12
C GLU A 158 30.14 6.93 -0.57
N ASP A 159 29.12 6.67 -1.38
CA ASP A 159 27.83 6.09 -0.96
C ASP A 159 27.94 4.63 -0.52
N PHE A 160 29.05 3.94 -0.84
CA PHE A 160 29.32 2.59 -0.39
C PHE A 160 30.78 2.47 0.07
N LYS A 161 31.01 2.72 1.35
CA LYS A 161 32.24 2.24 2.02
C LYS A 161 31.95 0.83 2.55
N LEU A 162 32.09 -0.18 1.68
CA LEU A 162 32.28 -1.53 2.14
C LEU A 162 33.71 -1.64 2.67
N THR A 163 33.84 -1.49 3.96
CA THR A 163 35.11 -1.76 4.68
C THR A 163 35.14 -3.19 5.12
#